data_feeef82b90202e525dbab50d42b859f0
#
_entry.id   feeef82b90202e525dbab50d42b859f0
#
_cell.length_a   1.000
_cell.length_b   1.000
_cell.length_c   1.000
_cell.angle_alpha   90.00
_cell.angle_beta   90.00
_cell.angle_gamma   90.00
#
_symmetry.space_group_name_H-M   'P 1'
#
loop_
_entity.id
_entity.type
_entity.pdbx_description
1 polymer ?
#
loop_
_entity_poly.entity_id
_entity_poly.type
_entity_poly.pdbx_seq_one_letter_code
_entity_poly.pdbx_strand_id
1 'polypeptide(L)'
;MPGSLCDVLPSVAALLGAPGADDRLGLADWLGGTDQPDRVAVVLVDGLGWHLLGELAGSAPLLAAVLAGQTGRLTELTSTFPSTTPTSLVSLGTGAQPGEHGILGFTLNVPGTDRVLNHILWRDDPPHAQWQPLPTWFGRLNEAGVSARAVLPARWRLRKCLKQRSSIGSLSIATPG
;
A
#
# COMPACT_ATOMS: atom_id res chain seq x y z
N MET A 1 -12.83 12.36 10.49
CA MET A 1 -11.37 12.36 10.64
C MET A 1 -10.76 12.30 9.26
N PRO A 2 -9.60 12.89 9.00
CA PRO A 2 -8.93 12.69 7.71
C PRO A 2 -8.68 11.20 7.49
N GLY A 3 -8.74 10.75 6.23
CA GLY A 3 -8.43 9.38 5.87
C GLY A 3 -6.98 9.01 6.18
N SER A 4 -6.67 7.73 6.20
CA SER A 4 -5.35 7.20 6.50
C SER A 4 -4.79 6.42 5.31
N LEU A 5 -3.47 6.27 5.26
CA LEU A 5 -2.80 5.36 4.33
C LEU A 5 -3.35 3.92 4.42
N CYS A 6 -3.78 3.50 5.63
CA CYS A 6 -4.41 2.20 5.86
C CYS A 6 -5.76 2.03 5.13
N ASP A 7 -6.42 3.12 4.79
CA ASP A 7 -7.75 3.09 4.16
C ASP A 7 -7.69 2.98 2.63
N VAL A 8 -6.50 3.16 2.01
CA VAL A 8 -6.35 3.21 0.54
C VAL A 8 -6.74 1.90 -0.12
N LEU A 9 -6.07 0.79 0.21
CA LEU A 9 -6.39 -0.49 -0.43
C LEU A 9 -7.75 -1.07 -0.03
N PRO A 10 -8.25 -0.93 1.22
CA PRO A 10 -9.64 -1.25 1.54
C PRO A 10 -10.65 -0.51 0.65
N SER A 11 -10.49 0.81 0.47
CA SER A 11 -11.38 1.61 -0.37
C SER A 11 -11.30 1.21 -1.85
N VAL A 12 -10.09 0.96 -2.37
CA VAL A 12 -9.90 0.44 -3.74
C VAL A 12 -10.55 -0.94 -3.89
N ALA A 13 -10.44 -1.81 -2.90
CA ALA A 13 -11.06 -3.13 -2.92
C ALA A 13 -12.60 -3.03 -2.92
N ALA A 14 -13.16 -2.07 -2.18
CA ALA A 14 -14.59 -1.78 -2.19
C ALA A 14 -15.06 -1.32 -3.57
N LEU A 15 -14.32 -0.42 -4.24
CA LEU A 15 -14.62 -0.01 -5.63
C LEU A 15 -14.63 -1.18 -6.62
N LEU A 16 -13.78 -2.19 -6.38
CA LEU A 16 -13.69 -3.39 -7.21
C LEU A 16 -14.67 -4.49 -6.79
N GLY A 17 -15.59 -4.21 -5.85
CA GLY A 17 -16.62 -5.13 -5.40
C GLY A 17 -16.12 -6.28 -4.52
N ALA A 18 -14.94 -6.16 -3.92
CA ALA A 18 -14.39 -7.21 -3.08
C ALA A 18 -15.19 -7.38 -1.77
N PRO A 19 -15.54 -8.62 -1.39
CA PRO A 19 -16.29 -8.88 -0.15
C PRO A 19 -15.56 -8.39 1.09
N GLY A 20 -16.31 -7.77 2.02
CA GLY A 20 -15.78 -7.28 3.30
C GLY A 20 -14.86 -6.07 3.19
N ALA A 21 -14.80 -5.45 2.01
CA ALA A 21 -14.12 -4.18 1.81
C ALA A 21 -15.07 -3.00 2.14
N ASP A 22 -14.48 -1.90 2.59
CA ASP A 22 -15.21 -0.69 2.99
C ASP A 22 -14.54 0.54 2.38
N ASP A 23 -15.31 1.37 1.67
CA ASP A 23 -14.81 2.60 1.04
C ASP A 23 -14.75 3.75 2.04
N ARG A 24 -13.77 3.70 2.93
CA ARG A 24 -13.56 4.72 3.97
C ARG A 24 -13.08 6.06 3.44
N LEU A 25 -12.53 6.09 2.24
CA LEU A 25 -12.07 7.32 1.59
C LEU A 25 -13.14 7.99 0.75
N GLY A 26 -14.29 7.34 0.53
CA GLY A 26 -15.36 7.85 -0.32
C GLY A 26 -14.97 7.92 -1.79
N LEU A 27 -14.15 6.98 -2.27
CA LEU A 27 -13.66 6.98 -3.65
C LEU A 27 -14.81 6.82 -4.67
N ALA A 28 -15.88 6.10 -4.31
CA ALA A 28 -17.07 5.96 -5.16
C ALA A 28 -17.71 7.31 -5.45
N ASP A 29 -17.79 8.20 -4.47
CA ASP A 29 -18.32 9.56 -4.65
C ASP A 29 -17.44 10.40 -5.58
N TRP A 30 -16.11 10.13 -5.60
CA TRP A 30 -15.19 10.82 -6.50
C TRP A 30 -15.45 10.45 -7.96
N LEU A 31 -15.90 9.24 -8.21
CA LEU A 31 -16.26 8.74 -9.55
C LEU A 31 -17.68 9.10 -9.98
N GLY A 32 -18.42 9.84 -9.15
CA GLY A 32 -19.81 10.24 -9.43
C GLY A 32 -20.85 9.15 -9.18
N GLY A 33 -20.47 8.08 -8.49
CA GLY A 33 -21.37 7.03 -8.00
C GLY A 33 -22.01 6.12 -9.06
N THR A 34 -21.67 6.26 -10.34
CA THR A 34 -22.42 5.60 -11.44
C THR A 34 -21.76 4.35 -12.00
N ASP A 35 -20.43 4.28 -12.00
CA ASP A 35 -19.73 3.16 -12.63
C ASP A 35 -18.63 2.61 -11.71
N GLN A 36 -18.68 1.30 -11.43
CA GLN A 36 -17.55 0.61 -10.81
C GLN A 36 -16.43 0.47 -11.83
N PRO A 37 -15.20 0.87 -11.50
CA PRO A 37 -14.10 0.73 -12.43
C PRO A 37 -13.70 -0.75 -12.59
N ASP A 38 -13.47 -1.17 -13.83
CA ASP A 38 -12.94 -2.52 -14.11
C ASP A 38 -11.51 -2.71 -13.64
N ARG A 39 -10.75 -1.61 -13.52
CA ARG A 39 -9.32 -1.61 -13.20
C ARG A 39 -8.94 -0.37 -12.40
N VAL A 40 -8.10 -0.57 -11.38
CA VAL A 40 -7.53 0.51 -10.59
C VAL A 40 -6.01 0.34 -10.52
N ALA A 41 -5.28 1.43 -10.74
CA ALA A 41 -3.84 1.49 -10.50
C ALA A 41 -3.57 2.40 -9.29
N VAL A 42 -2.90 1.85 -8.28
CA VAL A 42 -2.41 2.62 -7.12
C VAL A 42 -0.92 2.86 -7.31
N VAL A 43 -0.53 4.13 -7.46
CA VAL A 43 0.88 4.53 -7.60
C VAL A 43 1.34 5.14 -6.29
N LEU A 44 2.26 4.47 -5.60
CA LEU A 44 2.88 4.96 -4.38
C LEU A 44 4.23 5.58 -4.70
N VAL A 45 4.40 6.86 -4.36
CA VAL A 45 5.68 7.57 -4.47
C VAL A 45 6.27 7.73 -3.07
N ASP A 46 7.35 7.00 -2.81
CA ASP A 46 8.01 7.01 -1.49
C ASP A 46 8.67 8.37 -1.23
N GLY A 47 8.52 8.89 -0.02
CA GLY A 47 9.08 10.17 0.39
C GLY A 47 8.34 11.41 -0.13
N LEU A 48 7.30 11.26 -0.97
CA LEU A 48 6.50 12.37 -1.45
C LEU A 48 5.33 12.63 -0.48
N GLY A 49 5.49 13.63 0.39
CA GLY A 49 4.47 14.03 1.34
C GLY A 49 3.59 15.20 0.83
N TRP A 50 2.44 15.37 1.45
CA TRP A 50 1.46 16.42 1.12
C TRP A 50 2.06 17.81 0.99
N HIS A 51 2.92 18.20 1.94
CA HIS A 51 3.51 19.54 1.99
C HIS A 51 4.50 19.82 0.85
N LEU A 52 5.05 18.79 0.20
CA LEU A 52 5.97 18.94 -0.92
C LEU A 52 5.27 19.14 -2.27
N LEU A 53 3.97 18.84 -2.36
CA LEU A 53 3.25 18.85 -3.64
C LEU A 53 3.28 20.21 -4.32
N GLY A 54 3.08 21.29 -3.57
CA GLY A 54 3.11 22.65 -4.09
C GLY A 54 4.48 23.06 -4.66
N GLU A 55 5.56 22.64 -3.99
CA GLU A 55 6.93 22.94 -4.43
C GLU A 55 7.30 22.20 -5.71
N LEU A 56 6.77 20.99 -5.89
CA LEU A 56 7.07 20.14 -7.06
C LEU A 56 6.21 20.44 -8.28
N ALA A 57 5.13 21.20 -8.13
CA ALA A 57 4.19 21.51 -9.20
C ALA A 57 4.86 22.11 -10.43
N GLY A 58 5.86 22.98 -10.24
CA GLY A 58 6.60 23.61 -11.33
C GLY A 58 7.38 22.65 -12.23
N SER A 59 7.74 21.47 -11.70
CA SER A 59 8.49 20.42 -12.41
C SER A 59 7.63 19.22 -12.82
N ALA A 60 6.35 19.20 -12.43
CA ALA A 60 5.43 18.08 -12.64
C ALA A 60 4.08 18.58 -13.20
N PRO A 61 3.94 18.74 -14.54
CA PRO A 61 2.75 19.34 -15.15
C PRO A 61 1.43 18.64 -14.78
N LEU A 62 1.42 17.31 -14.65
CA LEU A 62 0.24 16.56 -14.24
C LEU A 62 -0.14 16.90 -12.79
N LEU A 63 0.84 16.98 -11.88
CA LEU A 63 0.61 17.37 -10.50
C LEU A 63 0.09 18.81 -10.41
N ALA A 64 0.66 19.72 -11.20
CA ALA A 64 0.17 21.10 -11.29
C ALA A 64 -1.30 21.17 -11.72
N ALA A 65 -1.70 20.36 -12.72
CA ALA A 65 -3.08 20.29 -13.18
C ALA A 65 -4.04 19.75 -12.11
N VAL A 66 -3.61 18.75 -11.34
CA VAL A 66 -4.40 18.21 -10.21
C VAL A 66 -4.54 19.27 -9.11
N LEU A 67 -3.46 19.94 -8.73
CA LEU A 67 -3.47 21.00 -7.72
C LEU A 67 -4.34 22.20 -8.14
N ALA A 68 -4.40 22.50 -9.43
CA ALA A 68 -5.27 23.52 -9.99
C ALA A 68 -6.74 23.08 -10.16
N GLY A 69 -7.09 21.84 -9.78
CA GLY A 69 -8.44 21.29 -9.93
C GLY A 69 -8.87 21.04 -11.38
N GLN A 70 -7.92 21.03 -12.33
CA GLN A 70 -8.19 20.82 -13.76
C GLN A 70 -8.38 19.34 -14.09
N THR A 71 -7.68 18.44 -13.40
CA THR A 71 -7.76 17.00 -13.58
C THR A 71 -7.68 16.30 -12.22
N GLY A 72 -8.56 15.31 -12.01
CA GLY A 72 -8.56 14.52 -10.79
C GLY A 72 -9.00 15.28 -9.53
N ARG A 73 -8.81 14.64 -8.40
CA ARG A 73 -9.09 15.18 -7.06
C ARG A 73 -7.89 14.97 -6.15
N LEU A 74 -7.77 15.80 -5.15
CA LEU A 74 -6.70 15.74 -4.17
C LEU A 74 -7.31 15.71 -2.76
N THR A 75 -6.80 14.82 -1.92
CA THR A 75 -7.15 14.78 -0.50
C THR A 75 -5.93 14.50 0.33
N GLU A 76 -5.90 15.06 1.53
CA GLU A 76 -4.86 14.79 2.51
C GLU A 76 -5.16 13.48 3.25
N LEU A 77 -4.14 12.63 3.39
CA LEU A 77 -4.19 11.42 4.19
C LEU A 77 -3.12 11.48 5.28
N THR A 78 -3.44 10.91 6.44
CA THR A 78 -2.43 10.67 7.46
C THR A 78 -1.56 9.47 7.06
N SER A 79 -0.25 9.61 7.23
CA SER A 79 0.68 8.48 7.14
C SER A 79 0.62 7.62 8.41
N THR A 80 1.39 6.55 8.45
CA THR A 80 1.59 5.73 9.65
C THR A 80 2.50 6.44 10.66
N PHE A 81 2.41 6.03 11.90
CA PHE A 81 3.42 6.36 12.91
C PHE A 81 3.97 5.06 13.53
N PRO A 82 5.28 4.80 13.38
CA PRO A 82 6.28 5.56 12.59
C PRO A 82 6.02 5.53 11.08
N SER A 83 6.42 6.59 10.37
CA SER A 83 6.24 6.74 8.91
C SER A 83 7.41 6.15 8.10
N THR A 84 7.96 5.02 8.53
CA THR A 84 9.03 4.36 7.79
C THR A 84 8.49 3.54 6.62
N THR A 85 9.29 3.40 5.57
CA THR A 85 8.90 2.65 4.35
C THR A 85 8.35 1.25 4.65
N PRO A 86 8.99 0.38 5.46
CA PRO A 86 8.43 -0.93 5.77
C PRO A 86 7.10 -0.87 6.50
N THR A 87 6.97 0.00 7.49
CA THR A 87 5.74 0.19 8.26
C THR A 87 4.59 0.64 7.36
N SER A 88 4.82 1.69 6.56
CA SER A 88 3.80 2.26 5.66
C SER A 88 3.39 1.28 4.56
N LEU A 89 4.32 0.51 3.97
CA LEU A 89 4.01 -0.50 2.96
C LEU A 89 3.17 -1.64 3.51
N VAL A 90 3.46 -2.11 4.74
CA VAL A 90 2.67 -3.17 5.37
C VAL A 90 1.29 -2.65 5.77
N SER A 91 1.20 -1.44 6.32
CA SER A 91 -0.08 -0.78 6.60
C SER A 91 -0.93 -0.58 5.34
N LEU A 92 -0.34 -0.08 4.25
CA LEU A 92 -1.02 0.02 2.96
C LEU A 92 -1.51 -1.35 2.49
N GLY A 93 -0.64 -2.36 2.53
CA GLY A 93 -0.93 -3.70 2.02
C GLY A 93 -1.99 -4.45 2.82
N THR A 94 -2.04 -4.28 4.14
CA THR A 94 -2.97 -4.99 5.04
C THR A 94 -4.23 -4.19 5.36
N GLY A 95 -4.17 -2.86 5.25
CA GLY A 95 -5.20 -1.95 5.77
C GLY A 95 -5.18 -1.82 7.30
N ALA A 96 -4.15 -2.39 7.96
CA ALA A 96 -4.03 -2.43 9.42
C ALA A 96 -3.09 -1.33 9.94
N GLN A 97 -3.28 -0.94 11.19
CA GLN A 97 -2.39 0.00 11.87
C GLN A 97 -1.07 -0.66 12.26
N PRO A 98 0.03 0.10 12.44
CA PRO A 98 1.35 -0.44 12.82
C PRO A 98 1.34 -1.32 14.07
N GLY A 99 0.52 -0.96 15.07
CA GLY A 99 0.36 -1.76 16.29
C GLY A 99 -0.32 -3.11 16.09
N GLU A 100 -1.08 -3.28 15.00
CA GLU A 100 -1.77 -4.53 14.67
C GLU A 100 -0.86 -5.50 13.89
N HIS A 101 -0.08 -4.99 12.93
CA HIS A 101 0.80 -5.83 12.11
C HIS A 101 2.22 -5.96 12.66
N GLY A 102 2.62 -5.16 13.66
CA GLY A 102 3.89 -5.28 14.38
C GLY A 102 5.15 -4.82 13.61
N ILE A 103 5.05 -4.34 12.39
CA ILE A 103 6.20 -3.84 11.62
C ILE A 103 6.38 -2.35 11.92
N LEU A 104 7.28 -2.02 12.83
CA LEU A 104 7.41 -0.67 13.39
C LEU A 104 8.61 0.12 12.85
N GLY A 105 9.41 -0.47 11.96
CA GLY A 105 10.57 0.23 11.43
C GLY A 105 11.37 -0.60 10.42
N PHE A 106 12.52 -0.07 10.01
CA PHE A 106 13.44 -0.78 9.12
C PHE A 106 14.02 -2.03 9.76
N THR A 107 14.29 -1.95 11.06
CA THR A 107 14.90 -3.04 11.82
C THR A 107 14.14 -3.27 13.13
N LEU A 108 13.99 -4.53 13.50
CA LEU A 108 13.45 -4.96 14.78
C LEU A 108 14.26 -6.13 15.33
N ASN A 109 14.37 -6.22 16.65
CA ASN A 109 14.96 -7.39 17.29
C ASN A 109 14.06 -8.61 17.11
N VAL A 110 14.65 -9.76 16.80
CA VAL A 110 13.93 -11.03 16.79
C VAL A 110 13.81 -11.53 18.24
N PRO A 111 12.60 -11.62 18.79
CA PRO A 111 12.39 -11.98 20.17
C PRO A 111 13.10 -13.29 20.56
N GLY A 112 13.73 -13.30 21.75
CA GLY A 112 14.45 -14.46 22.25
C GLY A 112 15.81 -14.74 21.59
N THR A 113 16.32 -13.80 20.78
CA THR A 113 17.63 -13.92 20.10
C THR A 113 18.40 -12.62 20.14
N ASP A 114 19.71 -12.66 19.83
CA ASP A 114 20.56 -11.46 19.64
C ASP A 114 20.54 -10.95 18.19
N ARG A 115 19.52 -11.33 17.42
CA ARG A 115 19.43 -11.01 15.99
C ARG A 115 18.56 -9.79 15.74
N VAL A 116 19.01 -8.93 14.82
CA VAL A 116 18.24 -7.82 14.28
C VAL A 116 17.78 -8.16 12.87
N LEU A 117 16.47 -8.13 12.66
CA LEU A 117 15.86 -8.30 11.34
C LEU A 117 15.79 -6.97 10.60
N ASN A 118 16.27 -6.93 9.35
CA ASN A 118 16.04 -5.81 8.44
C ASN A 118 14.89 -6.14 7.49
N HIS A 119 13.79 -5.42 7.59
CA HIS A 119 12.56 -5.71 6.84
C HIS A 119 12.70 -5.53 5.32
N ILE A 120 13.55 -4.62 4.85
CA ILE A 120 13.79 -4.41 3.40
C ILE A 120 14.61 -5.57 2.81
N LEU A 121 15.59 -6.08 3.57
CA LEU A 121 16.50 -7.14 3.14
C LEU A 121 16.10 -8.54 3.62
N TRP A 122 14.93 -8.68 4.17
CA TRP A 122 14.44 -9.89 4.81
C TRP A 122 14.47 -11.13 3.89
N ARG A 123 15.09 -12.20 4.37
CA ARG A 123 15.33 -13.44 3.61
C ARG A 123 14.47 -14.64 4.04
N ASP A 124 13.35 -14.40 4.74
CA ASP A 124 12.44 -15.45 5.24
C ASP A 124 12.90 -16.18 6.51
N ASP A 125 13.70 -15.53 7.31
CA ASP A 125 14.10 -16.00 8.63
C ASP A 125 14.04 -14.84 9.64
N PRO A 126 13.05 -14.81 10.54
CA PRO A 126 11.93 -15.74 10.70
C PRO A 126 10.98 -15.78 9.50
N PRO A 127 10.15 -16.87 9.34
CA PRO A 127 9.18 -16.94 8.26
C PRO A 127 8.21 -15.76 8.25
N HIS A 128 7.95 -15.18 7.07
CA HIS A 128 7.11 -13.99 6.93
C HIS A 128 5.71 -14.17 7.54
N ALA A 129 5.11 -15.34 7.35
CA ALA A 129 3.78 -15.64 7.88
C ALA A 129 3.70 -15.70 9.41
N GLN A 130 4.83 -15.97 10.08
CA GLN A 130 4.91 -15.94 11.54
C GLN A 130 5.19 -14.54 12.07
N TRP A 131 5.99 -13.77 11.32
CA TRP A 131 6.40 -12.43 11.72
C TRP A 131 5.31 -11.39 11.50
N GLN A 132 4.59 -11.47 10.38
CA GLN A 132 3.47 -10.61 10.02
C GLN A 132 2.31 -11.50 9.52
N PRO A 133 1.39 -11.96 10.41
CA PRO A 133 0.37 -12.94 10.07
C PRO A 133 -0.89 -12.36 9.40
N LEU A 134 -1.05 -11.04 9.38
CA LEU A 134 -2.27 -10.43 8.85
C LEU A 134 -2.39 -10.63 7.33
N PRO A 135 -3.58 -10.99 6.82
CA PRO A 135 -3.81 -11.11 5.39
C PRO A 135 -3.70 -9.74 4.71
N THR A 136 -3.16 -9.72 3.50
CA THR A 136 -3.07 -8.51 2.70
C THR A 136 -4.28 -8.35 1.80
N TRP A 137 -4.60 -7.11 1.39
CA TRP A 137 -5.63 -6.84 0.40
C TRP A 137 -5.31 -7.44 -0.97
N PHE A 138 -4.03 -7.59 -1.31
CA PHE A 138 -3.63 -8.34 -2.52
C PHE A 138 -4.11 -9.80 -2.46
N GLY A 139 -3.96 -10.45 -1.30
CA GLY A 139 -4.45 -11.81 -1.07
C GLY A 139 -5.98 -11.88 -1.16
N ARG A 140 -6.66 -11.01 -0.41
CA ARG A 140 -8.13 -10.95 -0.35
C ARG A 140 -8.77 -10.68 -1.73
N LEU A 141 -8.20 -9.75 -2.50
CA LEU A 141 -8.65 -9.44 -3.86
C LEU A 141 -8.52 -10.66 -4.78
N ASN A 142 -7.36 -11.34 -4.76
CA ASN A 142 -7.16 -12.53 -5.57
C ASN A 142 -8.09 -13.69 -5.15
N GLU A 143 -8.35 -13.86 -3.85
CA GLU A 143 -9.34 -14.84 -3.34
C GLU A 143 -10.77 -14.51 -3.81
N ALA A 144 -11.08 -13.22 -3.96
CA ALA A 144 -12.36 -12.74 -4.51
C ALA A 144 -12.43 -12.78 -6.05
N GLY A 145 -11.40 -13.29 -6.74
CA GLY A 145 -11.37 -13.35 -8.21
C GLY A 145 -10.88 -12.06 -8.89
N VAL A 146 -10.50 -11.04 -8.13
CA VAL A 146 -9.93 -9.80 -8.66
C VAL A 146 -8.41 -9.95 -8.80
N SER A 147 -7.88 -9.88 -10.02
CA SER A 147 -6.43 -10.00 -10.26
C SER A 147 -5.67 -8.80 -9.72
N ALA A 148 -5.06 -8.95 -8.56
CA ALA A 148 -4.25 -7.91 -7.92
C ALA A 148 -2.75 -8.21 -8.04
N ARG A 149 -1.96 -7.19 -8.44
CA ARG A 149 -0.51 -7.31 -8.63
C ARG A 149 0.21 -6.12 -8.00
N ALA A 150 1.35 -6.38 -7.37
CA ALA A 150 2.26 -5.34 -6.89
C ALA A 150 3.51 -5.32 -7.77
N VAL A 151 3.90 -4.12 -8.22
CA VAL A 151 5.16 -3.86 -8.94
C VAL A 151 6.10 -3.16 -7.97
N LEU A 152 7.22 -3.79 -7.64
CA LEU A 152 8.18 -3.30 -6.65
C LEU A 152 9.60 -3.46 -7.19
N PRO A 153 10.57 -2.63 -6.74
CA PRO A 153 11.98 -2.82 -7.08
C PRO A 153 12.45 -4.24 -6.76
N ALA A 154 13.20 -4.85 -7.69
CA ALA A 154 13.65 -6.24 -7.58
C ALA A 154 14.46 -6.53 -6.30
N ARG A 155 15.21 -5.52 -5.80
CA ARG A 155 16.01 -5.61 -4.56
C ARG A 155 15.17 -5.66 -3.28
N TRP A 156 13.89 -5.23 -3.32
CA TRP A 156 13.03 -5.19 -2.14
C TRP A 156 12.42 -6.57 -1.87
N ARG A 157 12.88 -7.21 -0.81
CA ARG A 157 12.40 -8.54 -0.41
C ARG A 157 11.12 -8.51 0.41
N LEU A 158 10.71 -7.33 0.90
CA LEU A 158 9.43 -7.07 1.58
C LEU A 158 8.21 -7.51 0.74
N ARG A 159 8.37 -7.67 -0.58
CA ARG A 159 7.35 -8.24 -1.48
C ARG A 159 6.74 -9.55 -0.98
N LYS A 160 7.47 -10.36 -0.20
CA LYS A 160 6.94 -11.61 0.36
C LYS A 160 5.91 -11.35 1.46
N CYS A 161 6.07 -10.31 2.28
CA CYS A 161 5.06 -9.88 3.27
C CYS A 161 3.77 -9.41 2.59
N LEU A 162 3.86 -8.80 1.40
CA LEU A 162 2.71 -8.33 0.63
C LEU A 162 2.02 -9.46 -0.15
N LYS A 163 2.68 -10.62 -0.32
CA LYS A 163 2.19 -11.75 -1.10
C LYS A 163 1.46 -12.84 -0.30
N GLN A 164 1.22 -12.64 0.99
CA GLN A 164 0.70 -13.71 1.84
C GLN A 164 -0.61 -14.32 1.32
N ARG A 165 -0.54 -15.63 1.02
CA ARG A 165 -1.59 -16.54 0.55
C ARG A 165 -2.30 -16.16 -0.75
N SER A 166 -1.63 -16.37 -1.89
CA SER A 166 -2.33 -16.85 -3.09
C SER A 166 -1.33 -17.48 -4.06
N SER A 167 -1.64 -18.67 -4.51
CA SER A 167 -0.90 -19.45 -5.52
C SER A 167 -1.10 -18.91 -6.95
N ILE A 168 -1.79 -17.79 -7.15
CA ILE A 168 -2.12 -17.24 -8.46
C ILE A 168 -1.92 -15.72 -8.45
N GLY A 169 -0.75 -15.28 -8.83
CA GLY A 169 -0.46 -13.86 -9.02
C GLY A 169 1.01 -13.63 -9.37
N SER A 170 1.31 -13.45 -10.64
CA SER A 170 2.66 -13.11 -11.09
C SER A 170 3.05 -11.71 -10.61
N LEU A 171 4.16 -11.61 -9.89
CA LEU A 171 4.81 -10.35 -9.59
C LEU A 171 5.54 -9.88 -10.84
N SER A 172 5.13 -8.79 -11.45
CA SER A 172 5.88 -8.17 -12.53
C SER A 172 7.04 -7.36 -11.94
N ILE A 173 8.25 -7.62 -12.42
CA ILE A 173 9.47 -6.92 -12.00
C ILE A 173 9.76 -5.88 -13.07
N ALA A 174 9.76 -4.59 -12.70
CA ALA A 174 10.33 -3.56 -13.54
C ALA A 174 11.84 -3.55 -13.34
N THR A 175 12.59 -3.95 -14.34
CA THR A 175 14.03 -3.68 -14.43
C THR A 175 14.19 -2.29 -15.05
N PRO A 176 14.88 -1.34 -14.40
CA PRO A 176 15.29 -0.13 -15.10
C PRO A 176 16.30 -0.53 -16.18
N GLY A 177 16.05 -0.11 -17.44
CA GLY A 177 17.03 -0.10 -18.52
C GLY A 177 18.14 0.91 -18.24
#